data_17012eea15ebc379acda56dd9528ea3a
#
_entry.id   17012eea15ebc379acda56dd9528ea3a
#
_cell.length_a   1.000
_cell.length_b   1.000
_cell.length_c   1.000
_cell.angle_alpha   90.00
_cell.angle_beta   90.00
_cell.angle_gamma   90.00
#
_symmetry.space_group_name_H-M   'P 1'
#
loop_
_entity.id
_entity.type
_entity.pdbx_description
1 polymer ?
#
loop_
_entity_poly.entity_id
_entity_poly.type
_entity_poly.pdbx_seq_one_letter_code
_entity_poly.pdbx_strand_id
1 'polypeptide(L)'
;MPPATDDSLQSQIDEWQKTYDGPAIVVADLLCDRHAGDSPGLIYEDALGSEATYTYAQLRDLSGRFATVLQSLGISRGDRVATLLPKSLALVVATLGLWRLGAVHVPLFTAFGP
;
A
#
# COMPACT_ATOMS: atom_id res chain seq x y z
N MET A 1 19.49 23.32 -15.00
CA MET A 1 18.15 22.78 -15.29
C MET A 1 17.27 23.94 -15.77
N PRO A 2 16.86 23.92 -17.04
CA PRO A 2 16.01 24.99 -17.53
C PRO A 2 14.68 24.97 -16.76
N PRO A 3 14.07 26.12 -16.48
CA PRO A 3 12.75 26.16 -15.89
C PRO A 3 11.76 25.42 -16.81
N ALA A 4 10.92 24.56 -16.22
CA ALA A 4 9.85 23.91 -16.97
C ALA A 4 8.93 25.00 -17.55
N THR A 5 8.66 24.92 -18.85
CA THR A 5 7.66 25.77 -19.48
C THR A 5 6.28 25.39 -18.94
N ASP A 6 5.35 26.32 -18.87
CA ASP A 6 3.98 26.12 -18.37
C ASP A 6 3.31 24.90 -19.05
N ASP A 7 3.51 24.75 -20.36
CA ASP A 7 3.05 23.60 -21.16
C ASP A 7 3.65 22.26 -20.70
N SER A 8 4.91 22.22 -20.23
CA SER A 8 5.53 20.98 -19.79
C SER A 8 5.03 20.56 -18.41
N LEU A 9 4.73 21.51 -17.54
CA LEU A 9 4.11 21.25 -16.24
C LEU A 9 2.67 20.74 -16.39
N GLN A 10 1.89 21.39 -17.27
CA GLN A 10 0.54 20.96 -17.53
C GLN A 10 0.49 19.54 -18.11
N SER A 11 1.38 19.22 -19.05
CA SER A 11 1.50 17.87 -19.60
C SER A 11 1.84 16.82 -18.55
N GLN A 12 2.71 17.14 -17.58
CA GLN A 12 3.05 16.24 -16.46
C GLN A 12 1.85 16.06 -15.53
N ILE A 13 1.12 17.11 -15.22
CA ILE A 13 -0.09 17.04 -14.39
C ILE A 13 -1.14 16.14 -15.06
N ASP A 14 -1.37 16.32 -16.35
CA ASP A 14 -2.34 15.53 -17.13
C ASP A 14 -1.95 14.04 -17.16
N GLU A 15 -0.64 13.74 -17.27
CA GLU A 15 -0.13 12.37 -17.20
C GLU A 15 -0.33 11.75 -15.80
N TRP A 16 -0.05 12.51 -14.75
CA TRP A 16 -0.29 12.05 -13.37
C TRP A 16 -1.77 11.84 -13.09
N GLN A 17 -2.64 12.72 -13.56
CA GLN A 17 -4.09 12.53 -13.42
C GLN A 17 -4.56 11.26 -14.11
N LYS A 18 -4.09 10.97 -15.32
CA LYS A 18 -4.39 9.69 -16.00
C LYS A 18 -3.91 8.48 -15.23
N THR A 19 -2.76 8.59 -14.58
CA THR A 19 -2.13 7.48 -13.87
C THR A 19 -2.75 7.24 -12.51
N TYR A 20 -3.14 8.31 -11.80
CA TYR A 20 -3.50 8.24 -10.37
C TYR A 20 -4.95 8.62 -10.06
N ASP A 21 -5.69 9.15 -11.00
CA ASP A 21 -7.07 9.58 -10.81
C ASP A 21 -8.01 8.86 -11.79
N GLY A 22 -8.77 7.91 -11.28
CA GLY A 22 -9.73 7.18 -12.09
C GLY A 22 -10.51 6.14 -11.27
N PRO A 23 -11.71 5.77 -11.73
CA PRO A 23 -12.59 4.86 -10.99
C PRO A 23 -12.08 3.41 -10.91
N ALA A 24 -11.12 3.06 -11.75
CA ALA A 24 -10.51 1.72 -11.80
C ALA A 24 -9.17 1.64 -11.05
N ILE A 25 -8.72 2.73 -10.42
CA ILE A 25 -7.45 2.76 -9.71
C ILE A 25 -7.54 1.88 -8.45
N VAL A 26 -6.59 0.97 -8.33
CA VAL A 26 -6.37 0.15 -7.14
C VAL A 26 -5.04 0.57 -6.50
N VAL A 27 -5.10 1.11 -5.29
CA VAL A 27 -3.90 1.63 -4.60
C VAL A 27 -2.84 0.55 -4.39
N ALA A 28 -3.25 -0.68 -4.10
CA ALA A 28 -2.31 -1.80 -3.98
C ALA A 28 -1.58 -2.13 -5.30
N ASP A 29 -2.21 -1.90 -6.45
CA ASP A 29 -1.53 -2.00 -7.74
C ASP A 29 -0.47 -0.91 -7.90
N LEU A 30 -0.83 0.34 -7.61
CA LEU A 30 0.09 1.48 -7.70
C LEU A 30 1.34 1.29 -6.83
N LEU A 31 1.16 0.79 -5.61
CA LEU A 31 2.23 0.69 -4.62
C LEU A 31 2.99 -0.64 -4.64
N CYS A 32 2.42 -1.69 -5.20
CA CYS A 32 2.97 -3.03 -5.13
C CYS A 32 2.98 -3.76 -6.47
N ASP A 33 1.81 -3.99 -7.06
CA ASP A 33 1.67 -5.01 -8.10
C ASP A 33 2.32 -4.65 -9.42
N ARG A 34 2.39 -3.36 -9.76
CA ARG A 34 3.00 -2.87 -11.01
C ARG A 34 4.53 -2.85 -10.99
N HIS A 35 5.12 -3.02 -9.82
CA HIS A 35 6.58 -3.04 -9.69
C HIS A 35 7.17 -4.41 -10.00
N ALA A 36 8.45 -4.45 -10.41
CA ALA A 36 9.16 -5.69 -10.68
C ALA A 36 9.16 -6.59 -9.45
N GLY A 37 8.67 -7.82 -9.59
CA GLY A 37 8.40 -8.71 -8.47
C GLY A 37 9.61 -9.13 -7.66
N ASP A 38 10.79 -9.17 -8.28
CA ASP A 38 12.07 -9.51 -7.66
C ASP A 38 12.78 -8.33 -6.99
N SER A 39 12.28 -7.11 -7.24
CA SER A 39 12.83 -5.91 -6.62
C SER A 39 12.44 -5.80 -5.15
N PRO A 40 13.31 -5.19 -4.31
CA PRO A 40 12.98 -4.90 -2.91
C PRO A 40 11.77 -3.96 -2.82
N GLY A 41 10.73 -4.40 -2.12
CA GLY A 41 9.52 -3.60 -1.87
C GLY A 41 9.42 -3.07 -0.44
N LEU A 42 10.05 -3.76 0.51
CA LEU A 42 10.12 -3.37 1.90
C LEU A 42 11.45 -3.79 2.51
N ILE A 43 12.13 -2.86 3.11
CA ILE A 43 13.29 -3.11 3.98
C ILE A 43 12.85 -2.77 5.40
N TYR A 44 12.92 -3.75 6.28
CA TYR A 44 12.51 -3.62 7.67
C TYR A 44 13.68 -3.86 8.60
N GLU A 45 13.86 -2.99 9.57
CA GLU A 45 14.82 -3.15 10.67
C GLU A 45 14.06 -3.16 11.99
N ASP A 46 14.33 -4.17 12.83
CA ASP A 46 13.73 -4.27 14.15
C ASP A 46 14.49 -3.43 15.21
N ALA A 47 13.96 -3.39 16.43
CA ALA A 47 14.57 -2.65 17.52
C ALA A 47 15.95 -3.19 17.96
N LEU A 48 16.31 -4.38 17.55
CA LEU A 48 17.60 -5.02 17.82
C LEU A 48 18.61 -4.86 16.69
N GLY A 49 18.22 -4.16 15.61
CA GLY A 49 19.05 -3.92 14.43
C GLY A 49 19.06 -5.10 13.44
N SER A 50 18.16 -6.07 13.57
CA SER A 50 18.00 -7.13 12.58
C SER A 50 17.23 -6.64 11.38
N GLU A 51 17.80 -6.82 10.18
CA GLU A 51 17.18 -6.41 8.91
C GLU A 51 16.48 -7.58 8.21
N ALA A 52 15.37 -7.28 7.56
CA ALA A 52 14.70 -8.19 6.64
C ALA A 52 14.24 -7.44 5.40
N THR A 53 14.43 -8.05 4.24
CA THR A 53 14.01 -7.50 2.95
C THR A 53 12.91 -8.36 2.35
N TYR A 54 11.83 -7.73 1.92
CA TYR A 54 10.71 -8.38 1.24
C TYR A 54 10.57 -7.81 -0.17
N THR A 55 10.45 -8.70 -1.14
CA THR A 55 10.24 -8.29 -2.54
C THR A 55 8.79 -7.89 -2.79
N TYR A 56 8.54 -7.18 -3.89
CA TYR A 56 7.17 -6.87 -4.29
C TYR A 56 6.33 -8.13 -4.54
N ALA A 57 6.92 -9.21 -5.07
CA ALA A 57 6.21 -10.48 -5.23
C ALA A 57 5.78 -11.08 -3.90
N GLN A 58 6.63 -11.03 -2.89
CA GLN A 58 6.30 -11.50 -1.53
C GLN A 58 5.20 -10.64 -0.88
N LEU A 59 5.28 -9.32 -1.01
CA LEU A 59 4.25 -8.41 -0.50
C LEU A 59 2.91 -8.63 -1.20
N ARG A 60 2.94 -8.86 -2.52
CA ARG A 60 1.74 -9.19 -3.31
C ARG A 60 1.08 -10.48 -2.82
N ASP A 61 1.85 -11.54 -2.64
CA ASP A 61 1.35 -12.83 -2.15
C ASP A 61 0.77 -12.71 -0.75
N LEU A 62 1.52 -12.14 0.20
CA LEU A 62 1.08 -11.97 1.58
C LEU A 62 -0.18 -11.11 1.70
N SER A 63 -0.20 -9.97 1.02
CA SER A 63 -1.36 -9.07 1.06
C SER A 63 -2.58 -9.65 0.35
N GLY A 64 -2.37 -10.43 -0.71
CA GLY A 64 -3.44 -11.15 -1.40
C GLY A 64 -4.08 -12.23 -0.51
N ARG A 65 -3.28 -13.00 0.20
CA ARG A 65 -3.78 -14.00 1.18
C ARG A 65 -4.54 -13.32 2.31
N PHE A 66 -4.03 -12.20 2.83
CA PHE A 66 -4.71 -11.43 3.86
C PHE A 66 -6.05 -10.88 3.36
N ALA A 67 -6.10 -10.36 2.15
CA ALA A 67 -7.34 -9.92 1.52
C ALA A 67 -8.37 -11.06 1.43
N THR A 68 -7.95 -12.27 1.08
CA THR A 68 -8.81 -13.46 1.04
C THR A 68 -9.38 -13.80 2.41
N VAL A 69 -8.56 -13.70 3.46
CA VAL A 69 -9.04 -13.91 4.84
C VAL A 69 -10.08 -12.86 5.22
N LEU A 70 -9.83 -11.58 4.91
CA LEU A 70 -10.80 -10.51 5.19
C LEU A 70 -12.12 -10.74 4.45
N GLN A 71 -12.08 -11.16 3.19
CA GLN A 71 -13.30 -11.51 2.43
C GLN A 71 -14.06 -12.66 3.10
N SER A 72 -13.38 -13.68 3.60
CA SER A 72 -14.02 -14.78 4.32
C SER A 72 -14.68 -14.35 5.62
N LEU A 73 -14.23 -13.24 6.21
CA LEU A 73 -14.84 -12.59 7.38
C LEU A 73 -15.96 -11.61 7.01
N GLY A 74 -16.31 -11.50 5.72
CA GLY A 74 -17.39 -10.64 5.25
C GLY A 74 -16.97 -9.19 4.95
N ILE A 75 -15.68 -8.88 4.96
CA ILE A 75 -15.18 -7.54 4.59
C ILE A 75 -15.28 -7.35 3.09
N SER A 76 -15.83 -6.23 2.67
CA SER A 76 -16.03 -5.84 1.29
C SER A 76 -15.65 -4.38 1.04
N ARG A 77 -15.74 -3.97 -0.23
CA ARG A 77 -15.45 -2.60 -0.64
C ARG A 77 -16.27 -1.59 0.18
N GLY A 78 -15.59 -0.56 0.69
CA GLY A 78 -16.20 0.51 1.48
C GLY A 78 -16.33 0.23 2.98
N ASP A 79 -16.11 -1.02 3.41
CA ASP A 79 -16.07 -1.33 4.84
C ASP A 79 -14.87 -0.67 5.51
N ARG A 80 -15.05 -0.24 6.74
CA ARG A 80 -14.02 0.39 7.55
C ARG A 80 -13.37 -0.64 8.45
N VAL A 81 -12.05 -0.77 8.32
CA VAL A 81 -11.27 -1.72 9.10
C VAL A 81 -10.15 -0.96 9.82
N ALA A 82 -10.19 -1.01 11.14
CA ALA A 82 -9.15 -0.41 11.97
C ALA A 82 -7.98 -1.38 12.16
N THR A 83 -6.76 -0.84 12.13
CA THR A 83 -5.56 -1.58 12.51
C THR A 83 -4.92 -0.94 13.74
N LEU A 84 -4.56 -1.75 14.71
CA LEU A 84 -3.76 -1.37 15.87
C LEU A 84 -2.50 -2.25 15.86
N LEU A 85 -1.54 -1.86 15.05
CA LEU A 85 -0.30 -2.60 14.81
C LEU A 85 0.91 -1.69 14.95
N PRO A 86 2.02 -2.17 15.50
CA PRO A 86 3.28 -1.44 15.45
C PRO A 86 3.81 -1.40 14.01
N LYS A 87 4.82 -0.57 13.78
CA LYS A 87 5.55 -0.55 12.50
C LYS A 87 6.18 -1.91 12.26
N SER A 88 5.67 -2.66 11.28
CA SER A 88 6.04 -4.04 11.04
C SER A 88 5.63 -4.49 9.63
N LEU A 89 6.12 -5.65 9.20
CA LEU A 89 5.62 -6.30 7.99
C LEU A 89 4.10 -6.50 8.04
N ALA A 90 3.56 -6.90 9.20
CA ALA A 90 2.13 -7.13 9.37
C ALA A 90 1.29 -5.87 9.05
N LEU A 91 1.76 -4.69 9.44
CA LEU A 91 1.08 -3.43 9.11
C LEU A 91 1.06 -3.16 7.60
N VAL A 92 2.18 -3.38 6.93
CA VAL A 92 2.27 -3.20 5.47
C VAL A 92 1.36 -4.18 4.74
N VAL A 93 1.40 -5.45 5.11
CA VAL A 93 0.56 -6.52 4.54
C VAL A 93 -0.93 -6.22 4.78
N ALA A 94 -1.30 -5.82 5.98
CA ALA A 94 -2.68 -5.47 6.33
C ALA A 94 -3.17 -4.28 5.50
N THR A 95 -2.37 -3.24 5.40
CA THR A 95 -2.71 -2.04 4.63
C THR A 95 -2.92 -2.35 3.15
N LEU A 96 -1.97 -3.06 2.52
CA LEU A 96 -2.09 -3.48 1.13
C LEU A 96 -3.30 -4.40 0.91
N GLY A 97 -3.54 -5.35 1.82
CA GLY A 97 -4.68 -6.26 1.74
C GLY A 97 -6.03 -5.55 1.81
N LEU A 98 -6.17 -4.57 2.70
CA LEU A 98 -7.36 -3.73 2.80
C LEU A 98 -7.59 -2.91 1.53
N TRP A 99 -6.54 -2.32 0.97
CA TRP A 99 -6.64 -1.54 -0.26
C TRP A 99 -6.92 -2.40 -1.50
N ARG A 100 -6.50 -3.68 -1.50
CA ARG A 100 -6.91 -4.65 -2.56
C ARG A 100 -8.42 -4.85 -2.59
N LEU A 101 -9.05 -4.85 -1.44
CA LEU A 101 -10.51 -5.01 -1.33
C LEU A 101 -11.28 -3.71 -1.58
N GLY A 102 -10.59 -2.57 -1.64
CA GLY A 102 -11.24 -1.26 -1.62
C GLY A 102 -11.89 -0.93 -0.27
N ALA A 103 -11.41 -1.56 0.80
CA ALA A 103 -11.81 -1.23 2.17
C ALA A 103 -11.17 0.08 2.63
N VAL A 104 -11.81 0.75 3.56
CA VAL A 104 -11.30 1.97 4.18
C VAL A 104 -10.41 1.60 5.35
N HIS A 105 -9.13 1.91 5.25
CA HIS A 105 -8.15 1.66 6.30
C HIS A 105 -8.20 2.77 7.34
N VAL A 106 -8.39 2.40 8.61
CA VAL A 106 -8.40 3.30 9.77
C VAL A 106 -7.22 2.95 10.67
N PRO A 107 -6.04 3.58 10.48
CA PRO A 107 -4.89 3.30 11.34
C PRO A 107 -5.10 3.90 12.74
N LEU A 108 -4.93 3.07 13.77
CA LEU A 108 -4.92 3.51 15.17
C LEU A 108 -3.48 3.64 15.65
N PHE A 109 -3.26 4.64 16.48
CA PHE A 109 -1.94 4.99 16.95
C PHE A 109 -1.58 4.17 18.20
N THR A 110 -0.49 3.40 18.13
CA THR A 110 -0.05 2.52 19.24
C THR A 110 0.57 3.28 20.42
N ALA A 111 0.90 4.58 20.25
CA ALA A 111 1.46 5.41 21.30
C ALA A 111 0.42 5.95 22.30
N PHE A 112 -0.88 5.83 22.00
CA PHE A 112 -1.94 6.17 22.93
C PHE A 112 -2.22 4.94 23.82
N GLY A 113 -1.53 4.85 24.93
CA GLY A 113 -1.83 3.92 26.01
C GLY A 113 -2.72 4.57 27.08
N PRO A 114 -3.30 3.77 27.97
CA PRO A 114 -4.01 4.28 29.13
C PRO A 114 -3.10 5.10 30.06
#